data_8aee71ff10cf272065a2438fc23fef50
#
_entry.id   8aee71ff10cf272065a2438fc23fef50
#
_cell.length_a   1.000
_cell.length_b   1.000
_cell.length_c   1.000
_cell.angle_alpha   90.00
_cell.angle_beta   90.00
_cell.angle_gamma   90.00
#
_symmetry.space_group_name_H-M   'P 1'
#
loop_
_entity.id
_entity.type
_entity.pdbx_description
1 polymer ?
#
loop_
_entity_poly.entity_id
_entity_poly.type
_entity_poly.pdbx_seq_one_letter_code
_entity_poly.pdbx_strand_id
1 'polypeptide(L)'
;QNALISYPRTETEIFKPGLDLRDLIDRQRGDPRFASFCGDLLDKPANDPRSFCQPRAGKRDDEAHPPIHPTGDGSSLTDPRQKAVFELVTRHFLACCAKDGVGRQTLVDADIGGEKFEARGLIIDQRGWLDIYRWERWSGTQLPLLQEGQAFSIDKVELVAGKTQPPP
;
A
#
# COMPACT_ATOMS: atom_id res chain seq x y z
N GLN A 1 30.09 9.47 7.47
CA GLN A 1 28.61 9.42 7.68
C GLN A 1 28.11 8.15 7.04
N ASN A 2 27.51 7.26 7.81
CA ASN A 2 26.89 6.06 7.25
C ASN A 2 25.63 6.50 6.47
N ALA A 3 25.52 6.04 5.23
CA ALA A 3 24.30 6.25 4.46
C ALA A 3 23.15 5.51 5.13
N LEU A 4 22.00 6.16 5.32
CA LEU A 4 20.81 5.57 5.95
C LEU A 4 19.84 4.96 4.95
N ILE A 5 20.07 5.22 3.66
CA ILE A 5 19.38 4.58 2.53
C ILE A 5 20.42 4.04 1.55
N SER A 6 20.06 3.02 0.80
CA SER A 6 20.90 2.49 -0.28
C SER A 6 21.11 3.52 -1.39
N TYR A 7 21.98 3.21 -2.33
CA TYR A 7 22.29 4.12 -3.45
C TYR A 7 21.02 4.47 -4.26
N PRO A 8 20.67 5.77 -4.37
CA PRO A 8 19.34 6.16 -4.86
C PRO A 8 19.23 6.18 -6.40
N ARG A 9 20.34 6.07 -7.13
CA ARG A 9 20.32 6.01 -8.60
C ARG A 9 20.35 4.56 -9.06
N THR A 10 19.20 3.91 -9.02
CA THR A 10 19.02 2.55 -9.50
C THR A 10 17.67 2.43 -10.19
N GLU A 11 17.60 1.60 -11.21
CA GLU A 11 16.34 1.19 -11.85
C GLU A 11 15.97 -0.25 -11.48
N THR A 12 16.71 -0.86 -10.56
CA THR A 12 16.51 -2.26 -10.14
C THR A 12 15.21 -2.42 -9.38
N GLU A 13 14.44 -3.40 -9.77
CA GLU A 13 13.15 -3.79 -9.17
C GLU A 13 13.22 -5.19 -8.51
N ILE A 14 14.44 -5.73 -8.33
CA ILE A 14 14.67 -7.09 -7.86
C ILE A 14 15.59 -7.08 -6.65
N PHE A 15 15.10 -7.56 -5.50
CA PHE A 15 15.95 -7.86 -4.35
C PHE A 15 16.66 -9.20 -4.58
N LYS A 16 17.98 -9.14 -4.80
CA LYS A 16 18.79 -10.33 -5.07
C LYS A 16 18.92 -11.22 -3.82
N PRO A 17 19.06 -12.54 -4.01
CA PRO A 17 19.43 -13.44 -2.93
C PRO A 17 20.73 -12.97 -2.25
N GLY A 18 20.77 -13.03 -0.91
CA GLY A 18 21.92 -12.58 -0.13
C GLY A 18 21.73 -11.23 0.59
N LEU A 19 20.74 -10.42 0.21
CA LEU A 19 20.31 -9.29 1.01
C LEU A 19 19.35 -9.77 2.10
N ASP A 20 19.74 -9.64 3.35
CA ASP A 20 18.89 -10.04 4.49
C ASP A 20 17.81 -8.99 4.75
N LEU A 21 16.66 -9.20 4.12
CA LEU A 21 15.50 -8.30 4.26
C LEU A 21 14.94 -8.31 5.68
N ARG A 22 15.04 -9.43 6.40
CA ARG A 22 14.54 -9.53 7.77
C ARG A 22 15.41 -8.73 8.75
N ASP A 23 16.72 -8.74 8.58
CA ASP A 23 17.63 -7.89 9.34
C ASP A 23 17.34 -6.40 9.09
N LEU A 24 17.11 -6.02 7.83
CA LEU A 24 16.73 -4.65 7.47
C LEU A 24 15.40 -4.22 8.10
N ILE A 25 14.41 -5.11 8.19
CA ILE A 25 13.13 -4.86 8.86
C ILE A 25 13.38 -4.71 10.37
N ASP A 26 14.19 -5.60 10.96
CA ASP A 26 14.45 -5.60 12.41
C ASP A 26 15.12 -4.29 12.86
N ARG A 27 16.02 -3.74 12.08
CA ARG A 27 16.64 -2.42 12.32
C ARG A 27 15.61 -1.28 12.41
N GLN A 28 14.43 -1.43 11.82
CA GLN A 28 13.36 -0.42 11.88
C GLN A 28 12.48 -0.54 13.13
N ARG A 29 12.61 -1.60 13.93
CA ARG A 29 11.82 -1.80 15.17
C ARG A 29 12.04 -0.71 16.22
N GLY A 30 13.21 -0.08 16.23
CA GLY A 30 13.53 1.00 17.17
C GLY A 30 12.71 2.28 16.95
N ASP A 31 12.12 2.48 15.78
CA ASP A 31 11.34 3.66 15.46
C ASP A 31 9.84 3.40 15.75
N PRO A 32 9.21 4.17 16.66
CA PRO A 32 7.78 3.99 17.00
C PRO A 32 6.82 4.05 15.80
N ARG A 33 7.22 4.73 14.72
CA ARG A 33 6.41 4.83 13.48
C ARG A 33 6.30 3.51 12.73
N PHE A 34 7.24 2.58 12.93
CA PHE A 34 7.36 1.32 12.20
C PHE A 34 7.33 0.10 13.12
N ALA A 35 7.60 0.27 14.42
CA ALA A 35 7.83 -0.80 15.39
C ALA A 35 6.75 -1.90 15.37
N SER A 36 5.49 -1.51 15.45
CA SER A 36 4.37 -2.47 15.45
C SER A 36 4.30 -3.27 14.15
N PHE A 37 4.47 -2.60 13.00
CA PHE A 37 4.40 -3.25 11.69
C PHE A 37 5.59 -4.20 11.47
N CYS A 38 6.80 -3.77 11.86
CA CYS A 38 7.99 -4.63 11.81
C CYS A 38 7.83 -5.87 12.71
N GLY A 39 7.23 -5.69 13.89
CA GLY A 39 6.89 -6.80 14.78
C GLY A 39 5.94 -7.79 14.12
N ASP A 40 4.88 -7.33 13.50
CA ASP A 40 3.95 -8.21 12.78
C ASP A 40 4.67 -8.97 11.64
N LEU A 41 5.48 -8.29 10.83
CA LEU A 41 6.22 -8.94 9.75
C LEU A 41 7.15 -10.05 10.23
N LEU A 42 7.86 -9.84 11.34
CA LEU A 42 8.92 -10.75 11.79
C LEU A 42 8.43 -11.86 12.71
N ASP A 43 7.46 -11.57 13.59
CA ASP A 43 7.05 -12.44 14.68
C ASP A 43 5.81 -13.27 14.38
N LYS A 44 5.00 -12.86 13.39
CA LYS A 44 3.82 -13.62 13.01
C LYS A 44 4.17 -14.88 12.19
N PRO A 45 3.41 -15.96 12.39
CA PRO A 45 3.62 -17.18 11.59
C PRO A 45 3.31 -16.93 10.12
N ALA A 46 3.92 -17.69 9.21
CA ALA A 46 3.85 -17.46 7.77
C ALA A 46 2.42 -17.48 7.19
N ASN A 47 1.47 -18.13 7.85
CA ASN A 47 0.05 -18.13 7.45
C ASN A 47 -0.74 -16.91 7.96
N ASP A 48 -0.20 -16.10 8.87
CA ASP A 48 -0.86 -14.86 9.29
C ASP A 48 -0.82 -13.83 8.15
N PRO A 49 -1.91 -13.13 7.84
CA PRO A 49 -1.96 -12.13 6.76
C PRO A 49 -1.03 -10.93 6.99
N ARG A 50 -0.50 -10.72 8.19
CA ARG A 50 0.42 -9.63 8.53
C ARG A 50 1.89 -10.06 8.54
N SER A 51 2.18 -11.34 8.30
CA SER A 51 3.55 -11.85 8.32
C SER A 51 4.35 -11.43 7.09
N PHE A 52 5.67 -11.56 7.20
CA PHE A 52 6.60 -11.29 6.10
C PHE A 52 6.23 -12.03 4.82
N CYS A 53 6.32 -11.32 3.71
CA CYS A 53 6.24 -11.83 2.37
C CYS A 53 7.50 -11.41 1.59
N GLN A 54 8.08 -12.33 0.83
CA GLN A 54 9.18 -11.98 -0.07
C GLN A 54 8.68 -10.97 -1.12
N PRO A 55 9.38 -9.84 -1.30
CA PRO A 55 9.03 -8.89 -2.36
C PRO A 55 8.97 -9.54 -3.73
N ARG A 56 7.97 -9.17 -4.51
CA ARG A 56 7.85 -9.61 -5.89
C ARG A 56 8.97 -9.00 -6.74
N ALA A 57 9.61 -9.79 -7.57
CA ALA A 57 10.57 -9.31 -8.54
C ALA A 57 9.85 -8.55 -9.67
N GLY A 58 10.35 -7.37 -10.00
CA GLY A 58 9.97 -6.65 -11.21
C GLY A 58 10.72 -7.16 -12.44
N LYS A 59 10.88 -6.31 -13.44
CA LYS A 59 11.50 -6.68 -14.71
C LYS A 59 12.89 -6.09 -14.91
N ARG A 60 13.21 -4.99 -14.21
CA ARG A 60 14.46 -4.25 -14.40
C ARG A 60 15.49 -4.63 -13.35
N ASP A 61 16.71 -4.83 -13.78
CA ASP A 61 17.88 -5.06 -12.93
C ASP A 61 19.09 -4.34 -13.58
N ASP A 62 19.67 -3.38 -12.89
CA ASP A 62 20.89 -2.68 -13.32
C ASP A 62 22.16 -3.49 -13.02
N GLU A 63 22.00 -4.69 -12.43
CA GLU A 63 23.04 -5.63 -12.01
C GLU A 63 24.04 -5.10 -10.98
N ALA A 64 24.04 -3.81 -10.71
CA ALA A 64 25.00 -3.13 -9.84
C ALA A 64 24.42 -2.83 -8.44
N HIS A 65 23.18 -2.40 -8.36
CA HIS A 65 22.57 -1.93 -7.12
C HIS A 65 21.24 -2.63 -6.81
N PRO A 66 20.87 -2.82 -5.54
CA PRO A 66 19.55 -3.28 -5.16
C PRO A 66 18.51 -2.16 -5.31
N PRO A 67 17.21 -2.48 -5.24
CA PRO A 67 16.15 -1.49 -5.07
C PRO A 67 16.42 -0.59 -3.86
N ILE A 68 15.94 0.64 -3.90
CA ILE A 68 16.14 1.61 -2.81
C ILE A 68 15.50 1.08 -1.53
N HIS A 69 16.27 1.02 -0.45
CA HIS A 69 15.83 0.50 0.86
C HIS A 69 16.57 1.21 2.01
N PRO A 70 16.04 1.17 3.25
CA PRO A 70 16.76 1.67 4.42
C PRO A 70 17.93 0.74 4.76
N THR A 71 19.09 1.30 5.09
CA THR A 71 20.31 0.57 5.49
C THR A 71 20.58 0.66 6.99
N GLY A 72 19.93 1.60 7.68
CA GLY A 72 20.03 1.82 9.11
C GLY A 72 18.71 2.34 9.67
N ASP A 73 18.68 2.63 10.97
CA ASP A 73 17.57 3.34 11.60
C ASP A 73 17.65 4.85 11.32
N GLY A 74 16.54 5.54 11.32
CA GLY A 74 16.49 6.98 11.09
C GLY A 74 16.70 7.84 12.35
N SER A 75 17.13 7.25 13.47
CA SER A 75 17.18 7.91 14.79
C SER A 75 18.10 9.14 14.84
N SER A 76 19.19 9.11 14.07
CA SER A 76 20.16 10.21 13.99
C SER A 76 19.73 11.38 13.10
N LEU A 77 18.64 11.25 12.35
CA LEU A 77 18.16 12.30 11.46
C LEU A 77 17.52 13.43 12.26
N THR A 78 17.98 14.67 12.00
CA THR A 78 17.41 15.88 12.61
C THR A 78 16.65 16.73 11.60
N ASP A 79 17.12 16.79 10.36
CA ASP A 79 16.51 17.57 9.29
C ASP A 79 15.13 17.01 8.90
N PRO A 80 14.06 17.83 8.89
CA PRO A 80 12.71 17.38 8.54
C PRO A 80 12.59 16.82 7.12
N ARG A 81 13.36 17.34 6.16
CA ARG A 81 13.33 16.84 4.76
C ARG A 81 13.97 15.46 4.68
N GLN A 82 15.10 15.26 5.35
CA GLN A 82 15.75 13.96 5.42
C GLN A 82 14.85 12.94 6.11
N LYS A 83 14.18 13.33 7.21
CA LYS A 83 13.18 12.47 7.88
C LYS A 83 12.05 12.06 6.95
N ALA A 84 11.52 13.00 6.18
CA ALA A 84 10.42 12.72 5.24
C ALA A 84 10.84 11.74 4.12
N VAL A 85 12.03 11.92 3.55
CA VAL A 85 12.57 11.01 2.53
C VAL A 85 12.85 9.63 3.13
N PHE A 86 13.48 9.57 4.30
CA PHE A 86 13.74 8.31 4.99
C PHE A 86 12.44 7.56 5.32
N GLU A 87 11.43 8.27 5.81
CA GLU A 87 10.12 7.69 6.10
C GLU A 87 9.46 7.13 4.83
N LEU A 88 9.52 7.86 3.71
CA LEU A 88 8.98 7.39 2.43
C LEU A 88 9.66 6.08 2.00
N VAL A 89 10.99 6.07 1.98
CA VAL A 89 11.78 4.89 1.59
C VAL A 89 11.50 3.70 2.51
N THR A 90 11.49 3.93 3.83
CA THR A 90 11.25 2.87 4.81
C THR A 90 9.84 2.30 4.69
N ARG A 91 8.81 3.13 4.59
CA ARG A 91 7.42 2.65 4.43
C ARG A 91 7.22 1.90 3.11
N HIS A 92 7.85 2.37 2.04
CA HIS A 92 7.80 1.68 0.75
C HIS A 92 8.47 0.30 0.83
N PHE A 93 9.66 0.23 1.41
CA PHE A 93 10.39 -1.02 1.62
C PHE A 93 9.58 -2.02 2.47
N LEU A 94 9.04 -1.57 3.61
CA LEU A 94 8.21 -2.40 4.48
C LEU A 94 6.94 -2.89 3.76
N ALA A 95 6.34 -2.04 2.94
CA ALA A 95 5.18 -2.41 2.12
C ALA A 95 5.53 -3.50 1.09
N CYS A 96 6.72 -3.43 0.45
CA CYS A 96 7.20 -4.47 -0.44
C CYS A 96 7.40 -5.82 0.27
N CYS A 97 7.70 -5.80 1.57
CA CYS A 97 7.89 -7.00 2.41
C CYS A 97 6.60 -7.50 3.06
N ALA A 98 5.46 -6.88 2.79
CA ALA A 98 4.16 -7.26 3.33
C ALA A 98 3.33 -8.04 2.32
N LYS A 99 2.30 -8.73 2.82
CA LYS A 99 1.31 -9.37 1.97
C LYS A 99 0.39 -8.36 1.31
N ASP A 100 -0.32 -8.80 0.28
CA ASP A 100 -1.24 -7.97 -0.48
C ASP A 100 -2.39 -7.45 0.37
N GLY A 101 -2.87 -6.26 0.02
CA GLY A 101 -4.21 -5.83 0.38
C GLY A 101 -5.22 -6.65 -0.43
N VAL A 102 -6.25 -7.14 0.23
CA VAL A 102 -7.32 -7.93 -0.40
C VAL A 102 -8.65 -7.27 -0.12
N GLY A 103 -9.43 -7.06 -1.16
CA GLY A 103 -10.77 -6.49 -1.05
C GLY A 103 -11.72 -7.08 -2.08
N ARG A 104 -13.01 -6.97 -1.79
CA ARG A 104 -14.10 -7.35 -2.68
C ARG A 104 -14.80 -6.12 -3.21
N GLN A 105 -14.81 -5.96 -4.52
CA GLN A 105 -15.52 -4.89 -5.19
C GLN A 105 -16.92 -5.37 -5.59
N THR A 106 -17.91 -4.54 -5.29
CA THR A 106 -19.28 -4.71 -5.77
C THR A 106 -19.58 -3.63 -6.78
N LEU A 107 -20.09 -4.01 -7.95
CA LEU A 107 -20.62 -3.11 -8.96
C LEU A 107 -22.12 -3.30 -9.03
N VAL A 108 -22.85 -2.20 -9.05
CA VAL A 108 -24.30 -2.19 -9.18
C VAL A 108 -24.66 -1.27 -10.33
N ASP A 109 -25.30 -1.83 -11.35
CA ASP A 109 -25.90 -1.09 -12.46
C ASP A 109 -27.41 -0.96 -12.19
N ALA A 110 -27.91 0.25 -12.15
CA ALA A 110 -29.31 0.55 -11.92
C ALA A 110 -29.93 1.27 -13.11
N ASP A 111 -31.16 0.90 -13.47
CA ASP A 111 -31.97 1.62 -14.44
C ASP A 111 -33.02 2.44 -13.70
N ILE A 112 -32.99 3.74 -13.89
CA ILE A 112 -33.91 4.68 -13.25
C ILE A 112 -34.57 5.52 -14.31
N GLY A 113 -35.80 5.14 -14.70
CA GLY A 113 -36.56 5.86 -15.73
C GLY A 113 -35.91 5.82 -17.11
N GLY A 114 -35.15 4.80 -17.45
CA GLY A 114 -34.40 4.63 -18.70
C GLY A 114 -32.96 5.18 -18.66
N GLU A 115 -32.59 5.86 -17.58
CA GLU A 115 -31.20 6.32 -17.38
C GLU A 115 -30.39 5.31 -16.59
N LYS A 116 -29.13 5.13 -16.97
CA LYS A 116 -28.20 4.18 -16.33
C LYS A 116 -27.37 4.84 -15.24
N PHE A 117 -27.36 4.24 -14.07
CA PHE A 117 -26.56 4.67 -12.93
C PHE A 117 -25.66 3.52 -12.51
N GLU A 118 -24.43 3.84 -12.13
CA GLU A 118 -23.46 2.89 -11.60
C GLU A 118 -23.12 3.25 -10.15
N ALA A 119 -23.10 2.27 -9.27
CA ALA A 119 -22.56 2.39 -7.93
C ALA A 119 -21.45 1.37 -7.70
N ARG A 120 -20.38 1.80 -7.03
CA ARG A 120 -19.23 0.96 -6.71
C ARG A 120 -19.06 0.86 -5.20
N GLY A 121 -19.01 -0.35 -4.70
CA GLY A 121 -18.67 -0.65 -3.31
C GLY A 121 -17.33 -1.36 -3.22
N LEU A 122 -16.66 -1.20 -2.08
CA LEU A 122 -15.44 -1.91 -1.75
C LEU A 122 -15.48 -2.34 -0.29
N ILE A 123 -15.26 -3.61 -0.03
CA ILE A 123 -15.04 -4.16 1.32
C ILE A 123 -13.59 -4.61 1.37
N ILE A 124 -12.82 -4.10 2.32
CA ILE A 124 -11.43 -4.48 2.53
C ILE A 124 -11.41 -5.66 3.50
N ASP A 125 -11.04 -6.84 3.02
CA ASP A 125 -10.94 -8.05 3.82
C ASP A 125 -9.60 -8.14 4.55
N GLN A 126 -8.49 -7.72 3.89
CA GLN A 126 -7.15 -7.68 4.46
C GLN A 126 -6.46 -6.40 3.99
N ARG A 127 -5.87 -5.67 4.92
CA ARG A 127 -5.19 -4.40 4.57
C ARG A 127 -3.77 -4.63 4.04
N GLY A 128 -3.05 -5.66 4.56
CA GLY A 128 -1.70 -5.99 4.11
C GLY A 128 -0.77 -4.76 4.11
N TRP A 129 -0.12 -4.49 2.98
CA TRP A 129 0.79 -3.36 2.82
C TRP A 129 0.14 -1.97 3.02
N LEU A 130 -1.19 -1.85 2.91
CA LEU A 130 -1.91 -0.59 3.13
C LEU A 130 -1.79 -0.09 4.59
N ASP A 131 -1.45 -0.94 5.54
CA ASP A 131 -1.29 -0.54 6.93
C ASP A 131 -0.02 0.29 7.16
N ILE A 132 0.97 0.16 6.30
CA ILE A 132 2.23 0.92 6.40
C ILE A 132 2.37 2.01 5.34
N TYR A 133 1.85 1.80 4.13
CA TYR A 133 2.02 2.73 3.01
C TYR A 133 0.88 3.74 2.96
N ARG A 134 1.01 4.85 3.68
CA ARG A 134 -0.05 5.84 3.92
C ARG A 134 -0.42 6.71 2.71
N TRP A 135 0.34 6.65 1.63
CA TRP A 135 0.08 7.44 0.41
C TRP A 135 -0.94 6.78 -0.51
N GLU A 136 -1.24 5.51 -0.28
CA GLU A 136 -2.34 4.81 -0.94
C GLU A 136 -3.47 4.58 0.06
N ARG A 137 -4.69 4.84 -0.36
CA ARG A 137 -5.87 4.68 0.50
C ARG A 137 -6.97 4.00 -0.27
N TRP A 138 -7.36 2.85 0.22
CA TRP A 138 -8.60 2.24 -0.21
C TRP A 138 -9.72 2.71 0.71
N SER A 139 -10.63 3.52 0.15
CA SER A 139 -11.86 3.91 0.86
C SER A 139 -12.93 2.89 0.54
N GLY A 140 -13.35 2.11 1.52
CA GLY A 140 -14.43 1.15 1.36
C GLY A 140 -15.79 1.81 1.54
N THR A 141 -16.66 1.70 0.55
CA THR A 141 -18.09 1.93 0.69
C THR A 141 -18.79 0.59 0.65
N GLN A 142 -19.49 0.24 1.72
CA GLN A 142 -20.29 -0.97 1.72
C GLN A 142 -21.65 -0.65 1.07
N LEU A 143 -21.90 -1.29 -0.06
CA LEU A 143 -23.23 -1.27 -0.67
C LEU A 143 -24.14 -2.30 -0.01
N PRO A 144 -25.47 -2.08 0.03
CA PRO A 144 -26.41 -3.08 0.46
C PRO A 144 -26.33 -4.32 -0.44
N LEU A 145 -26.75 -5.46 0.11
CA LEU A 145 -26.89 -6.68 -0.68
C LEU A 145 -28.08 -6.51 -1.61
N LEU A 146 -27.79 -6.43 -2.91
CA LEU A 146 -28.78 -6.32 -3.98
C LEU A 146 -28.77 -7.59 -4.82
N GLN A 147 -29.91 -7.93 -5.40
CA GLN A 147 -30.07 -9.04 -6.35
C GLN A 147 -30.37 -8.49 -7.74
N GLU A 148 -29.95 -9.21 -8.77
CA GLU A 148 -30.28 -8.86 -10.15
C GLU A 148 -31.79 -8.81 -10.33
N GLY A 149 -32.27 -7.74 -10.98
CA GLY A 149 -33.70 -7.50 -11.17
C GLY A 149 -34.45 -6.99 -9.95
N GLN A 150 -33.78 -6.74 -8.82
CA GLN A 150 -34.41 -6.18 -7.62
C GLN A 150 -34.87 -4.74 -7.86
N ALA A 151 -36.15 -4.47 -7.64
CA ALA A 151 -36.66 -3.11 -7.61
C ALA A 151 -36.35 -2.41 -6.28
N PHE A 152 -36.08 -1.12 -6.32
CA PHE A 152 -35.81 -0.30 -5.13
C PHE A 152 -36.47 1.08 -5.27
N SER A 153 -36.69 1.74 -4.12
CA SER A 153 -37.20 3.09 -4.05
C SER A 153 -36.08 4.10 -4.18
N ILE A 154 -36.34 5.21 -4.86
CA ILE A 154 -35.41 6.32 -5.00
C ILE A 154 -35.84 7.41 -4.03
N ASP A 155 -34.97 7.75 -3.08
CA ASP A 155 -35.23 8.83 -2.14
C ASP A 155 -34.98 10.21 -2.76
N LYS A 156 -33.92 10.33 -3.58
CA LYS A 156 -33.50 11.60 -4.16
C LYS A 156 -32.67 11.40 -5.41
N VAL A 157 -32.90 12.25 -6.43
CA VAL A 157 -32.04 12.41 -7.60
C VAL A 157 -31.63 13.88 -7.70
N GLU A 158 -30.35 14.14 -7.85
CA GLU A 158 -29.81 15.49 -8.04
C GLU A 158 -28.97 15.56 -9.30
N LEU A 159 -29.19 16.61 -10.08
CA LEU A 159 -28.30 16.98 -11.18
C LEU A 159 -27.25 17.95 -10.66
N VAL A 160 -25.99 17.55 -10.68
CA VAL A 160 -24.87 18.38 -10.22
C VAL A 160 -24.00 18.76 -11.43
N ALA A 161 -23.77 20.06 -11.60
CA ALA A 161 -22.83 20.55 -12.60
C ALA A 161 -21.39 20.27 -12.15
N GLY A 162 -20.62 19.57 -12.98
CA GLY A 162 -19.21 19.28 -12.76
C GLY A 162 -18.33 19.76 -13.89
N LYS A 163 -17.02 19.96 -13.60
CA LYS A 163 -16.00 20.16 -14.62
C LYS A 163 -15.00 19.02 -14.53
N THR A 164 -14.74 18.37 -15.65
CA THR A 164 -13.61 17.46 -15.77
C THR A 164 -12.31 18.26 -15.86
N GLN A 165 -11.27 17.78 -15.22
CA GLN A 165 -9.91 18.32 -15.42
C GLN A 165 -9.20 17.48 -16.48
N PRO A 166 -8.30 18.09 -17.28
CA PRO A 166 -7.46 17.32 -18.17
C PRO A 166 -6.58 16.35 -17.33
N PRO A 167 -6.19 15.21 -17.88
CA PRO A 167 -5.25 14.31 -17.19
C PRO A 167 -3.94 15.03 -16.89
N PRO A 168 -3.25 14.68 -15.78
CA PRO A 168 -1.98 15.27 -15.39
C PRO A 168 -0.87 15.00 -16.40
#